data_30721bf8262e5b30b4e348613bf7cdee
#
_entry.id   30721bf8262e5b30b4e348613bf7cdee
#
_cell.length_a   1.000
_cell.length_b   1.000
_cell.length_c   1.000
_cell.angle_alpha   90.00
_cell.angle_beta   90.00
_cell.angle_gamma   90.00
#
_symmetry.space_group_name_H-M   'P 1'
#
loop_
_entity.id
_entity.type
_entity.pdbx_description
1 polymer ?
#
loop_
_entity_poly.entity_id
_entity_poly.type
_entity_poly.pdbx_seq_one_letter_code
_entity_poly.pdbx_strand_id
1 'polypeptide(L)'
;MSEQMLKILKNKLDGLSAYGVSITDPETRLNALKEELQFYVLDFIYHHPEYSKWIMYGGSALRICYDLDRMSVDLDFEVSHKIENDFLNELKEEAEKHFSKVYGIDSEFLKISTTNNRGITLKFRAGSLIEGYVSEWVHIKVDLNHFAPASGVVTERMPQNHGQLSFVIRTYNLSSLMASKIAAIFLRKTRGVGVAIYNEKGRDIYDLLWYMSNKIVPDLDYLKAKNVKEAKDYRTLFTKLAVKMNNVSDENLKNDLSPLFLDPRYVTNWLANWRDTFFRL
;
A
#
# COMPACT_ATOMS: atom_id res chain seq x y z
N MET A 1 8.93 -13.50 -22.90
CA MET A 1 9.13 -12.85 -21.56
C MET A 1 7.87 -12.79 -20.72
N SER A 2 6.67 -12.58 -21.27
CA SER A 2 5.39 -12.77 -20.55
C SER A 2 5.27 -14.16 -19.90
N GLU A 3 5.73 -15.21 -20.56
CA GLU A 3 5.78 -16.58 -20.00
C GLU A 3 6.69 -16.69 -18.77
N GLN A 4 7.82 -15.99 -18.76
CA GLN A 4 8.73 -15.98 -17.60
C GLN A 4 8.08 -15.28 -16.41
N MET A 5 7.41 -14.16 -16.63
CA MET A 5 6.65 -13.46 -15.58
C MET A 5 5.52 -14.35 -15.06
N LEU A 6 4.74 -14.99 -15.93
CA LEU A 6 3.70 -15.94 -15.53
C LEU A 6 4.26 -17.10 -14.68
N LYS A 7 5.45 -17.60 -15.04
CA LYS A 7 6.14 -18.65 -14.27
C LYS A 7 6.51 -18.16 -12.87
N ILE A 8 7.04 -16.94 -12.74
CA ILE A 8 7.36 -16.33 -11.43
C ILE A 8 6.10 -16.19 -10.59
N LEU A 9 5.02 -15.65 -11.16
CA LEU A 9 3.74 -15.47 -10.48
C LEU A 9 3.13 -16.82 -10.04
N LYS A 10 3.23 -17.84 -10.90
CA LYS A 10 2.79 -19.20 -10.54
C LYS A 10 3.62 -19.76 -9.39
N ASN A 11 4.94 -19.67 -9.44
CA ASN A 11 5.82 -20.11 -8.37
C ASN A 11 5.50 -19.38 -7.03
N LYS A 12 5.14 -18.09 -7.09
CA LYS A 12 4.68 -17.33 -5.93
C LYS A 12 3.43 -17.96 -5.30
N LEU A 13 2.41 -18.29 -6.12
CA LEU A 13 1.19 -18.93 -5.65
C LEU A 13 1.43 -20.35 -5.12
N ASP A 14 2.27 -21.14 -5.80
CA ASP A 14 2.64 -22.49 -5.38
C ASP A 14 3.38 -22.45 -4.04
N GLY A 15 4.26 -21.46 -3.85
CA GLY A 15 4.98 -21.23 -2.58
C GLY A 15 4.09 -20.91 -1.39
N LEU A 16 2.93 -20.28 -1.62
CA LEU A 16 1.98 -20.00 -0.52
C LEU A 16 1.45 -21.29 0.14
N SER A 17 1.27 -22.34 -0.64
CA SER A 17 0.81 -23.65 -0.15
C SER A 17 1.85 -24.34 0.74
N ALA A 18 3.12 -24.03 0.62
CA ALA A 18 4.21 -24.62 1.41
C ALA A 18 4.21 -24.15 2.89
N TYR A 19 3.52 -23.06 3.21
CA TYR A 19 3.36 -22.60 4.59
C TYR A 19 2.28 -23.37 5.39
N GLY A 20 1.77 -24.48 4.85
CA GLY A 20 0.81 -25.36 5.55
C GLY A 20 -0.60 -24.78 5.70
N VAL A 21 -0.86 -23.63 5.11
CA VAL A 21 -2.18 -23.00 5.09
C VAL A 21 -2.79 -23.24 3.72
N SER A 22 -3.92 -23.93 3.66
CA SER A 22 -4.71 -24.04 2.43
C SER A 22 -5.30 -22.67 2.11
N ILE A 23 -4.61 -21.89 1.28
CA ILE A 23 -5.10 -20.58 0.84
C ILE A 23 -6.08 -20.83 -0.28
N THR A 24 -7.34 -20.95 0.08
CA THR A 24 -8.45 -21.16 -0.85
C THR A 24 -9.10 -19.86 -1.28
N ASP A 25 -8.88 -18.77 -0.51
CA ASP A 25 -9.48 -17.48 -0.81
C ASP A 25 -8.84 -16.81 -2.03
N PRO A 26 -9.63 -16.59 -3.13
CA PRO A 26 -9.12 -15.97 -4.35
C PRO A 26 -8.60 -14.54 -4.13
N GLU A 27 -9.15 -13.79 -3.17
CA GLU A 27 -8.71 -12.41 -2.90
C GLU A 27 -7.34 -12.38 -2.24
N THR A 28 -7.06 -13.29 -1.30
CA THR A 28 -5.74 -13.45 -0.69
C THR A 28 -4.69 -13.84 -1.74
N ARG A 29 -5.02 -14.77 -2.65
CA ARG A 29 -4.14 -15.15 -3.78
C ARG A 29 -3.90 -13.98 -4.73
N LEU A 30 -4.95 -13.21 -5.05
CA LEU A 30 -4.85 -12.00 -5.85
C LEU A 30 -3.91 -10.98 -5.21
N ASN A 31 -4.02 -10.77 -3.90
CA ASN A 31 -3.18 -9.83 -3.16
C ASN A 31 -1.71 -10.26 -3.14
N ALA A 32 -1.43 -11.55 -3.05
CA ALA A 32 -0.08 -12.09 -3.17
C ALA A 32 0.53 -11.85 -4.56
N LEU A 33 -0.26 -12.01 -5.65
CA LEU A 33 0.20 -11.65 -6.99
C LEU A 33 0.43 -10.15 -7.16
N LYS A 34 -0.41 -9.32 -6.55
CA LYS A 34 -0.20 -7.87 -6.58
C LYS A 34 1.11 -7.49 -5.89
N GLU A 35 1.44 -8.06 -4.72
CA GLU A 35 2.73 -7.80 -4.06
C GLU A 35 3.91 -8.15 -4.97
N GLU A 36 3.85 -9.28 -5.67
CA GLU A 36 4.92 -9.67 -6.60
C GLU A 36 5.04 -8.70 -7.77
N LEU A 37 3.93 -8.32 -8.39
CA LEU A 37 3.90 -7.38 -9.52
C LEU A 37 4.31 -5.95 -9.14
N GLN A 38 4.13 -5.54 -7.88
CA GLN A 38 4.57 -4.23 -7.41
C GLN A 38 6.08 -4.03 -7.58
N PHE A 39 6.89 -5.06 -7.41
CA PHE A 39 8.35 -4.94 -7.57
C PHE A 39 8.75 -4.56 -8.99
N TYR A 40 8.06 -5.04 -10.01
CA TYR A 40 8.31 -4.66 -11.41
C TYR A 40 7.90 -3.20 -11.68
N VAL A 41 6.83 -2.74 -11.03
CA VAL A 41 6.41 -1.33 -11.13
C VAL A 41 7.39 -0.41 -10.40
N LEU A 42 7.88 -0.83 -9.23
CA LEU A 42 8.89 -0.10 -8.47
C LEU A 42 10.24 -0.05 -9.19
N ASP A 43 10.62 -1.12 -9.89
CA ASP A 43 11.81 -1.15 -10.74
C ASP A 43 11.73 -0.07 -11.84
N PHE A 44 10.58 0.04 -12.53
CA PHE A 44 10.35 1.13 -13.47
C PHE A 44 10.48 2.51 -12.81
N ILE A 45 9.78 2.75 -11.69
CA ILE A 45 9.74 4.06 -11.03
C ILE A 45 11.13 4.45 -10.54
N TYR A 46 11.85 3.55 -9.86
CA TYR A 46 13.11 3.92 -9.20
C TYR A 46 14.35 3.84 -10.09
N HIS A 47 14.24 3.33 -11.31
CA HIS A 47 15.27 3.50 -12.34
C HIS A 47 15.01 4.71 -13.26
N HIS A 48 13.83 5.32 -13.18
CA HIS A 48 13.54 6.51 -13.98
C HIS A 48 14.14 7.77 -13.34
N PRO A 49 14.82 8.68 -14.10
CA PRO A 49 15.52 9.83 -13.55
C PRO A 49 14.61 10.84 -12.82
N GLU A 50 13.35 10.98 -13.24
CA GLU A 50 12.39 11.88 -12.60
C GLU A 50 11.54 11.16 -11.54
N TYR A 51 11.04 9.95 -11.81
CA TYR A 51 10.13 9.25 -10.90
C TYR A 51 10.84 8.68 -9.68
N SER A 52 12.16 8.43 -9.74
CA SER A 52 12.98 8.04 -8.58
C SER A 52 13.03 9.11 -7.47
N LYS A 53 12.58 10.33 -7.75
CA LYS A 53 12.44 11.41 -6.77
C LYS A 53 11.14 11.31 -5.95
N TRP A 54 10.17 10.51 -6.38
CA TRP A 54 8.91 10.33 -5.68
C TRP A 54 9.12 9.66 -4.34
N ILE A 55 8.33 10.08 -3.36
CA ILE A 55 8.41 9.55 -2.00
C ILE A 55 7.31 8.50 -1.84
N MET A 56 7.70 7.23 -1.78
CA MET A 56 6.78 6.14 -1.49
C MET A 56 6.30 6.23 -0.04
N TYR A 57 5.00 6.09 0.18
CA TYR A 57 4.42 6.12 1.52
C TYR A 57 3.27 5.11 1.65
N GLY A 58 2.55 5.13 2.78
CA GLY A 58 1.42 4.23 2.98
C GLY A 58 1.81 2.80 3.35
N GLY A 59 0.89 1.87 3.12
CA GLY A 59 1.05 0.47 3.53
C GLY A 59 2.15 -0.28 2.78
N SER A 60 2.36 0.01 1.49
CA SER A 60 3.38 -0.66 0.69
C SER A 60 4.79 -0.21 1.05
N ALA A 61 4.99 1.08 1.40
CA ALA A 61 6.27 1.52 1.96
C ALA A 61 6.58 0.80 3.27
N LEU A 62 5.59 0.68 4.16
CA LEU A 62 5.76 -0.03 5.42
C LEU A 62 6.02 -1.52 5.21
N ARG A 63 5.31 -2.15 4.27
CA ARG A 63 5.48 -3.57 3.93
C ARG A 63 6.84 -3.88 3.34
N ILE A 64 7.27 -3.10 2.35
CA ILE A 64 8.47 -3.39 1.55
C ILE A 64 9.74 -2.90 2.25
N CYS A 65 9.69 -1.75 2.93
CA CYS A 65 10.86 -1.13 3.52
C CYS A 65 11.07 -1.46 5.00
N TYR A 66 9.99 -1.87 5.72
CA TYR A 66 10.02 -2.03 7.18
C TYR A 66 9.35 -3.32 7.68
N ASP A 67 9.16 -4.31 6.81
CA ASP A 67 8.70 -5.66 7.13
C ASP A 67 7.35 -5.72 7.85
N LEU A 68 6.38 -4.85 7.48
CA LEU A 68 5.00 -5.00 7.94
C LEU A 68 4.48 -6.39 7.56
N ASP A 69 3.90 -7.10 8.50
CA ASP A 69 3.51 -8.51 8.36
C ASP A 69 2.23 -8.77 7.55
N ARG A 70 1.40 -7.72 7.27
CA ARG A 70 0.27 -7.83 6.35
C ARG A 70 0.62 -7.48 4.91
N MET A 71 -0.06 -8.07 3.95
CA MET A 71 0.05 -7.69 2.54
C MET A 71 -0.40 -6.25 2.28
N SER A 72 0.21 -5.60 1.28
CA SER A 72 -0.17 -4.29 0.79
C SER A 72 -0.21 -4.25 -0.74
N VAL A 73 -1.29 -3.74 -1.30
CA VAL A 73 -1.67 -3.98 -2.70
C VAL A 73 -1.69 -2.74 -3.59
N ASP A 74 -1.64 -1.55 -3.01
CA ASP A 74 -1.60 -0.28 -3.73
C ASP A 74 -0.23 0.38 -3.55
N LEU A 75 0.27 1.09 -4.55
CA LEU A 75 1.50 1.87 -4.49
C LEU A 75 1.13 3.34 -4.38
N ASP A 76 1.41 3.94 -3.23
CA ASP A 76 1.11 5.33 -2.93
C ASP A 76 2.40 6.17 -2.96
N PHE A 77 2.39 7.29 -3.69
CA PHE A 77 3.52 8.22 -3.77
C PHE A 77 3.10 9.67 -3.50
N GLU A 78 3.96 10.39 -2.78
CA GLU A 78 3.88 11.84 -2.71
C GLU A 78 4.86 12.47 -3.69
N VAL A 79 4.34 13.44 -4.46
CA VAL A 79 5.06 14.15 -5.52
C VAL A 79 4.96 15.65 -5.31
N SER A 80 6.03 16.38 -5.63
CA SER A 80 6.10 17.84 -5.41
C SER A 80 5.50 18.68 -6.54
N HIS A 81 5.14 18.05 -7.66
CA HIS A 81 4.54 18.72 -8.82
C HIS A 81 3.03 18.43 -8.89
N LYS A 82 2.30 19.24 -9.63
CA LYS A 82 0.88 19.01 -9.91
C LYS A 82 0.68 17.75 -10.76
N ILE A 83 -0.40 17.05 -10.50
CA ILE A 83 -0.78 15.83 -11.22
C ILE A 83 -1.82 16.24 -12.27
N GLU A 84 -1.38 16.44 -13.50
CA GLU A 84 -2.20 16.84 -14.65
C GLU A 84 -2.34 15.68 -15.63
N ASN A 85 -3.34 15.72 -16.50
CA ASN A 85 -3.61 14.63 -17.43
C ASN A 85 -2.46 14.39 -18.42
N ASP A 86 -1.80 15.44 -18.88
CA ASP A 86 -0.67 15.33 -19.82
C ASP A 86 0.49 14.57 -19.17
N PHE A 87 0.81 14.91 -17.92
CA PHE A 87 1.79 14.19 -17.14
C PHE A 87 1.41 12.70 -16.94
N LEU A 88 0.13 12.41 -16.68
CA LEU A 88 -0.31 11.01 -16.51
C LEU A 88 -0.27 10.21 -17.82
N ASN A 89 -0.49 10.87 -18.96
CA ASN A 89 -0.34 10.25 -20.28
C ASN A 89 1.13 9.95 -20.57
N GLU A 90 2.03 10.89 -20.28
CA GLU A 90 3.48 10.68 -20.41
C GLU A 90 3.96 9.53 -19.53
N LEU A 91 3.57 9.53 -18.25
CA LEU A 91 3.87 8.42 -17.31
C LEU A 91 3.40 7.06 -17.83
N LYS A 92 2.20 7.01 -18.40
CA LYS A 92 1.65 5.80 -19.02
C LYS A 92 2.52 5.33 -20.19
N GLU A 93 2.83 6.23 -21.14
CA GLU A 93 3.63 5.90 -22.34
C GLU A 93 5.03 5.43 -21.97
N GLU A 94 5.67 6.07 -20.98
CA GLU A 94 6.98 5.67 -20.50
C GLU A 94 6.96 4.32 -19.80
N ALA A 95 5.91 4.04 -19.01
CA ALA A 95 5.71 2.73 -18.41
C ALA A 95 5.51 1.65 -19.50
N GLU A 96 4.63 1.87 -20.48
CA GLU A 96 4.42 0.95 -21.61
C GLU A 96 5.75 0.66 -22.35
N LYS A 97 6.53 1.71 -22.62
CA LYS A 97 7.84 1.60 -23.26
C LYS A 97 8.86 0.84 -22.41
N HIS A 98 8.89 1.09 -21.10
CA HIS A 98 9.78 0.38 -20.18
C HIS A 98 9.44 -1.11 -20.14
N PHE A 99 8.18 -1.47 -19.89
CA PHE A 99 7.75 -2.86 -19.83
C PHE A 99 7.98 -3.62 -21.14
N SER A 100 7.77 -2.95 -22.28
CA SER A 100 8.08 -3.53 -23.59
C SER A 100 9.57 -3.76 -23.81
N LYS A 101 10.41 -2.76 -23.50
CA LYS A 101 11.85 -2.83 -23.79
C LYS A 101 12.63 -3.70 -22.81
N VAL A 102 12.35 -3.56 -21.50
CA VAL A 102 13.11 -4.23 -20.42
C VAL A 102 12.59 -5.64 -20.22
N TYR A 103 11.27 -5.81 -20.20
CA TYR A 103 10.64 -7.11 -19.90
C TYR A 103 10.05 -7.80 -21.13
N GLY A 104 10.11 -7.19 -22.35
CA GLY A 104 9.52 -7.73 -23.58
C GLY A 104 8.04 -8.07 -23.45
N ILE A 105 7.32 -7.25 -22.69
CA ILE A 105 5.88 -7.40 -22.43
C ILE A 105 5.13 -6.56 -23.46
N ASP A 106 4.14 -7.17 -24.10
CA ASP A 106 3.29 -6.54 -25.09
C ASP A 106 1.95 -6.04 -24.52
N SER A 107 1.17 -5.37 -25.35
CA SER A 107 -0.15 -4.83 -25.01
C SER A 107 -1.23 -5.90 -24.80
N GLU A 108 -0.99 -7.15 -25.18
CA GLU A 108 -1.91 -8.25 -24.86
C GLU A 108 -1.77 -8.70 -23.42
N PHE A 109 -0.55 -8.61 -22.86
CA PHE A 109 -0.28 -8.99 -21.47
C PHE A 109 -0.38 -7.83 -20.50
N LEU A 110 -0.03 -6.59 -20.89
CA LEU A 110 -0.10 -5.41 -20.05
C LEU A 110 -0.93 -4.30 -20.70
N LYS A 111 -1.93 -3.81 -19.96
CA LYS A 111 -2.68 -2.61 -20.31
C LYS A 111 -2.51 -1.57 -19.22
N ILE A 112 -2.27 -0.31 -19.59
CA ILE A 112 -2.14 0.79 -18.65
C ILE A 112 -3.23 1.83 -18.93
N SER A 113 -3.88 2.29 -17.88
CA SER A 113 -4.90 3.34 -17.94
C SER A 113 -4.61 4.43 -16.91
N THR A 114 -4.91 5.68 -17.25
CA THR A 114 -4.86 6.80 -16.32
C THR A 114 -6.08 6.78 -15.39
N THR A 115 -5.91 7.26 -14.17
CA THR A 115 -6.97 7.35 -13.16
C THR A 115 -7.13 8.82 -12.76
N ASN A 116 -8.17 9.47 -13.28
CA ASN A 116 -8.65 10.84 -13.01
C ASN A 116 -7.77 11.67 -12.06
N ASN A 117 -6.75 12.36 -12.58
CA ASN A 117 -5.82 13.23 -11.84
C ASN A 117 -5.19 12.62 -10.58
N ARG A 118 -5.05 11.29 -10.53
CA ARG A 118 -4.54 10.58 -9.35
C ARG A 118 -3.36 9.66 -9.64
N GLY A 119 -3.25 9.13 -10.86
CA GLY A 119 -2.19 8.20 -11.18
C GLY A 119 -2.53 7.28 -12.34
N ILE A 120 -1.93 6.09 -12.34
CA ILE A 120 -2.13 5.08 -13.36
C ILE A 120 -2.51 3.73 -12.75
N THR A 121 -3.18 2.89 -13.55
CA THR A 121 -3.46 1.50 -13.20
C THR A 121 -2.84 0.60 -14.27
N LEU A 122 -1.91 -0.24 -13.84
CA LEU A 122 -1.33 -1.29 -14.66
C LEU A 122 -2.16 -2.57 -14.50
N LYS A 123 -2.60 -3.16 -15.61
CA LYS A 123 -3.44 -4.35 -15.66
C LYS A 123 -2.65 -5.48 -16.33
N PHE A 124 -2.22 -6.46 -15.55
CA PHE A 124 -1.47 -7.62 -16.02
C PHE A 124 -2.42 -8.80 -16.26
N ARG A 125 -2.28 -9.47 -17.42
CA ARG A 125 -3.12 -10.62 -17.79
C ARG A 125 -2.63 -11.89 -17.08
N ALA A 126 -2.86 -11.94 -15.78
CA ALA A 126 -2.41 -13.02 -14.89
C ALA A 126 -3.52 -13.58 -13.99
N GLY A 127 -4.77 -13.12 -14.15
CA GLY A 127 -5.89 -13.52 -13.29
C GLY A 127 -6.25 -15.00 -13.43
N SER A 128 -6.01 -15.59 -14.61
CA SER A 128 -6.24 -17.03 -14.85
C SER A 128 -5.35 -17.96 -14.01
N LEU A 129 -4.31 -17.45 -13.37
CA LEU A 129 -3.50 -18.20 -12.39
C LEU A 129 -4.24 -18.45 -11.06
N ILE A 130 -5.33 -17.71 -10.81
CA ILE A 130 -6.06 -17.77 -9.54
C ILE A 130 -7.36 -18.54 -9.76
N GLU A 131 -7.45 -19.72 -9.18
CA GLU A 131 -8.67 -20.52 -9.21
C GLU A 131 -9.84 -19.78 -8.54
N GLY A 132 -10.99 -19.74 -9.21
CA GLY A 132 -12.18 -19.04 -8.73
C GLY A 132 -12.18 -17.52 -8.91
N TYR A 133 -11.12 -16.92 -9.50
CA TYR A 133 -11.09 -15.50 -9.82
C TYR A 133 -11.66 -15.25 -11.22
N VAL A 134 -12.62 -14.32 -11.32
CA VAL A 134 -13.41 -14.11 -12.55
C VAL A 134 -12.69 -13.26 -13.58
N SER A 135 -11.83 -12.33 -13.15
CA SER A 135 -11.12 -11.41 -14.06
C SER A 135 -9.85 -12.02 -14.60
N GLU A 136 -9.57 -11.81 -15.89
CA GLU A 136 -8.25 -12.13 -16.47
C GLU A 136 -7.13 -11.17 -15.99
N TRP A 137 -7.48 -10.04 -15.38
CA TRP A 137 -6.58 -8.94 -15.12
C TRP A 137 -6.29 -8.76 -13.63
N VAL A 138 -5.02 -8.72 -13.28
CA VAL A 138 -4.50 -8.30 -11.97
C VAL A 138 -4.13 -6.82 -12.05
N HIS A 139 -4.71 -6.00 -11.19
CA HIS A 139 -4.56 -4.55 -11.23
C HIS A 139 -3.57 -4.07 -10.18
N ILE A 140 -2.53 -3.34 -10.60
CA ILE A 140 -1.62 -2.59 -9.73
C ILE A 140 -1.93 -1.11 -9.89
N LYS A 141 -2.32 -0.46 -8.80
CA LYS A 141 -2.58 0.97 -8.76
C LYS A 141 -1.34 1.72 -8.31
N VAL A 142 -0.99 2.76 -9.02
CA VAL A 142 0.00 3.76 -8.66
C VAL A 142 -0.76 5.05 -8.41
N ASP A 143 -1.00 5.35 -7.14
CA ASP A 143 -1.71 6.55 -6.72
C ASP A 143 -0.70 7.65 -6.35
N LEU A 144 -0.84 8.80 -6.97
CA LEU A 144 -0.01 9.99 -6.74
C LEU A 144 -0.79 10.99 -5.89
N ASN A 145 -0.10 11.60 -4.95
CA ASN A 145 -0.64 12.67 -4.12
C ASN A 145 0.30 13.88 -4.17
N HIS A 146 -0.22 15.03 -4.61
CA HIS A 146 0.56 16.27 -4.60
C HIS A 146 0.76 16.73 -3.16
N PHE A 147 1.99 16.65 -2.68
CA PHE A 147 2.37 17.13 -1.36
C PHE A 147 3.86 17.52 -1.36
N ALA A 148 4.13 18.73 -0.91
CA ALA A 148 5.48 19.17 -0.60
C ALA A 148 5.66 19.13 0.93
N PRO A 149 6.47 18.19 1.44
CA PRO A 149 6.69 18.10 2.88
C PRO A 149 7.36 19.37 3.41
N ALA A 150 7.04 19.74 4.67
CA ALA A 150 7.70 20.85 5.34
C ALA A 150 9.22 20.58 5.50
N SER A 151 10.00 21.66 5.58
CA SER A 151 11.43 21.56 5.87
C SER A 151 11.63 20.93 7.25
N GLY A 152 12.12 19.72 7.32
CA GLY A 152 12.28 18.97 8.58
C GLY A 152 11.70 17.57 8.53
N VAL A 153 10.82 17.30 7.58
CA VAL A 153 10.34 15.92 7.32
C VAL A 153 11.46 15.09 6.70
N VAL A 154 11.83 14.01 7.36
CA VAL A 154 12.99 13.18 6.99
C VAL A 154 12.57 12.11 5.97
N THR A 155 13.32 12.01 4.88
CA THR A 155 13.21 10.92 3.92
C THR A 155 14.42 10.01 4.00
N GLU A 156 14.20 8.73 3.74
CA GLU A 156 15.21 7.67 3.74
C GLU A 156 15.34 7.04 2.35
N ARG A 157 16.49 6.42 2.10
CA ARG A 157 16.76 5.63 0.90
C ARG A 157 16.94 4.17 1.32
N MET A 158 16.03 3.31 0.86
CA MET A 158 15.94 1.92 1.25
C MET A 158 16.30 1.02 0.05
N PRO A 159 17.51 0.45 0.01
CA PRO A 159 17.89 -0.53 -1.02
C PRO A 159 16.96 -1.76 -0.96
N GLN A 160 16.51 -2.20 -2.11
CA GLN A 160 15.66 -3.38 -2.25
C GLN A 160 16.27 -4.34 -3.26
N ASN A 161 16.26 -5.62 -2.92
CA ASN A 161 16.63 -6.72 -3.80
C ASN A 161 15.49 -7.74 -3.81
N HIS A 162 14.89 -7.98 -4.98
CA HIS A 162 13.80 -8.93 -5.13
C HIS A 162 14.00 -9.76 -6.40
N GLY A 163 14.34 -11.04 -6.27
CA GLY A 163 14.73 -11.88 -7.40
C GLY A 163 15.92 -11.29 -8.17
N GLN A 164 15.69 -10.86 -9.40
CA GLN A 164 16.70 -10.21 -10.25
C GLN A 164 16.60 -8.68 -10.23
N LEU A 165 15.62 -8.13 -9.50
CA LEU A 165 15.39 -6.69 -9.41
C LEU A 165 16.19 -6.10 -8.26
N SER A 166 16.85 -4.95 -8.51
CA SER A 166 17.60 -4.21 -7.50
C SER A 166 17.45 -2.72 -7.73
N PHE A 167 16.87 -2.00 -6.78
CA PHE A 167 16.61 -0.56 -6.86
C PHE A 167 16.62 0.07 -5.47
N VAL A 168 16.57 1.40 -5.40
CA VAL A 168 16.59 2.15 -4.13
C VAL A 168 15.30 2.94 -3.99
N ILE A 169 14.44 2.52 -3.06
CA ILE A 169 13.19 3.22 -2.73
C ILE A 169 13.52 4.49 -1.95
N ARG A 170 12.88 5.59 -2.33
CA ARG A 170 12.82 6.81 -1.51
C ARG A 170 11.51 6.80 -0.73
N THR A 171 11.59 6.81 0.60
CA THR A 171 10.42 6.79 1.48
C THR A 171 10.61 7.77 2.64
N TYR A 172 9.58 8.01 3.43
CA TYR A 172 9.71 8.70 4.70
C TYR A 172 10.29 7.76 5.77
N ASN A 173 10.89 8.34 6.81
CA ASN A 173 11.21 7.60 8.03
C ASN A 173 9.91 7.12 8.73
N LEU A 174 10.05 6.19 9.68
CA LEU A 174 8.90 5.60 10.37
C LEU A 174 8.04 6.62 11.09
N SER A 175 8.61 7.69 11.65
CA SER A 175 7.86 8.76 12.33
C SER A 175 6.92 9.51 11.38
N SER A 176 7.38 9.87 10.19
CA SER A 176 6.56 10.55 9.19
C SER A 176 5.58 9.58 8.52
N LEU A 177 5.94 8.30 8.32
CA LEU A 177 5.01 7.26 7.85
C LEU A 177 3.87 7.03 8.87
N MET A 178 4.16 6.95 10.17
CA MET A 178 3.14 6.90 11.20
C MET A 178 2.24 8.13 11.17
N ALA A 179 2.82 9.33 11.02
CA ALA A 179 2.07 10.57 10.91
C ALA A 179 1.14 10.56 9.67
N SER A 180 1.60 10.05 8.53
CA SER A 180 0.77 9.91 7.32
C SER A 180 -0.45 8.99 7.57
N LYS A 181 -0.26 7.93 8.33
CA LYS A 181 -1.31 7.00 8.72
C LYS A 181 -2.32 7.65 9.67
N ILE A 182 -1.83 8.39 10.67
CA ILE A 182 -2.68 9.17 11.59
C ILE A 182 -3.47 10.24 10.83
N ALA A 183 -2.83 10.95 9.87
CA ALA A 183 -3.53 11.90 9.01
C ALA A 183 -4.66 11.22 8.23
N ALA A 184 -4.42 10.02 7.67
CA ALA A 184 -5.47 9.26 7.00
C ALA A 184 -6.64 8.91 7.93
N ILE A 185 -6.39 8.54 9.19
CA ILE A 185 -7.42 8.23 10.18
C ILE A 185 -8.27 9.48 10.51
N PHE A 186 -7.67 10.67 10.61
CA PHE A 186 -8.39 11.90 10.94
C PHE A 186 -9.10 12.54 9.75
N LEU A 187 -8.49 12.52 8.57
CA LEU A 187 -8.94 13.28 7.40
C LEU A 187 -9.80 12.47 6.42
N ARG A 188 -9.86 11.13 6.59
CA ARG A 188 -10.64 10.28 5.71
C ARG A 188 -12.13 10.61 5.82
N LYS A 189 -12.78 10.73 4.66
CA LYS A 189 -14.25 10.83 4.59
C LYS A 189 -14.88 9.46 4.81
N THR A 190 -16.13 9.48 5.25
CA THR A 190 -17.02 8.31 5.36
C THR A 190 -16.99 7.48 4.07
N ARG A 191 -16.92 6.17 4.21
CA ARG A 191 -16.95 5.20 3.10
C ARG A 191 -18.05 4.16 3.32
N GLY A 192 -18.41 3.44 2.27
CA GLY A 192 -19.49 2.45 2.29
C GLY A 192 -20.79 2.97 1.68
N VAL A 193 -21.80 2.11 1.63
CA VAL A 193 -23.11 2.40 1.04
C VAL A 193 -24.21 1.85 1.96
N GLY A 194 -25.33 2.58 2.07
CA GLY A 194 -26.47 2.14 2.86
C GLY A 194 -26.18 2.10 4.36
N VAL A 195 -26.44 0.98 5.00
CA VAL A 195 -26.21 0.78 6.45
C VAL A 195 -24.74 0.44 6.78
N ALA A 196 -23.96 0.01 5.80
CA ALA A 196 -22.55 -0.33 5.96
C ALA A 196 -21.67 0.89 5.67
N ILE A 197 -21.79 1.92 6.50
CA ILE A 197 -21.03 3.17 6.39
C ILE A 197 -19.98 3.21 7.49
N TYR A 198 -18.70 3.33 7.11
CA TYR A 198 -17.56 3.34 8.02
C TYR A 198 -16.75 4.63 7.89
N ASN A 199 -16.23 5.12 9.01
CA ASN A 199 -15.33 6.28 9.06
C ASN A 199 -13.85 5.89 9.06
N GLU A 200 -13.56 4.58 9.17
CA GLU A 200 -12.22 4.03 9.24
C GLU A 200 -11.93 3.08 8.09
N LYS A 201 -10.67 2.73 7.92
CA LYS A 201 -10.16 1.67 7.07
C LYS A 201 -9.36 0.73 7.96
N GLY A 202 -9.74 -0.55 8.02
CA GLY A 202 -9.18 -1.51 8.99
C GLY A 202 -7.66 -1.60 8.96
N ARG A 203 -7.07 -1.56 7.76
CA ARG A 203 -5.60 -1.56 7.62
C ARG A 203 -4.92 -0.31 8.18
N ASP A 204 -5.60 0.84 8.28
CA ASP A 204 -5.01 2.04 8.91
C ASP A 204 -4.90 1.85 10.43
N ILE A 205 -5.87 1.16 11.04
CA ILE A 205 -5.86 0.83 12.46
C ILE A 205 -4.80 -0.24 12.78
N TYR A 206 -4.70 -1.27 11.94
CA TYR A 206 -3.68 -2.30 12.07
C TYR A 206 -2.26 -1.70 12.02
N ASP A 207 -1.99 -0.87 11.00
CA ASP A 207 -0.70 -0.20 10.84
C ASP A 207 -0.39 0.72 12.03
N LEU A 208 -1.38 1.44 12.54
CA LEU A 208 -1.19 2.30 13.72
C LEU A 208 -0.71 1.49 14.94
N LEU A 209 -1.34 0.33 15.21
CA LEU A 209 -0.91 -0.53 16.31
C LEU A 209 0.49 -1.10 16.07
N TRP A 210 0.82 -1.46 14.83
CA TRP A 210 2.17 -1.89 14.48
C TRP A 210 3.21 -0.82 14.81
N TYR A 211 2.97 0.45 14.45
CA TYR A 211 3.87 1.55 14.83
C TYR A 211 3.99 1.72 16.35
N MET A 212 2.86 1.69 17.06
CA MET A 212 2.86 1.85 18.51
C MET A 212 3.61 0.72 19.21
N SER A 213 3.41 -0.54 18.78
CA SER A 213 4.12 -1.71 19.29
C SER A 213 5.64 -1.63 19.08
N ASN A 214 6.06 -0.98 17.99
CA ASN A 214 7.47 -0.68 17.70
C ASN A 214 7.96 0.62 18.37
N LYS A 215 7.15 1.25 19.25
CA LYS A 215 7.47 2.48 19.98
C LYS A 215 7.83 3.66 19.09
N ILE A 216 7.26 3.71 17.89
CA ILE A 216 7.44 4.83 16.98
C ILE A 216 6.61 6.01 17.43
N VAL A 217 7.21 7.20 17.40
CA VAL A 217 6.55 8.47 17.74
C VAL A 217 6.22 9.21 16.44
N PRO A 218 4.97 9.66 16.22
CA PRO A 218 4.59 10.31 14.99
C PRO A 218 5.21 11.71 14.85
N ASP A 219 5.54 12.09 13.62
CA ASP A 219 6.03 13.41 13.26
C ASP A 219 4.90 14.45 13.30
N LEU A 220 4.93 15.35 14.29
CA LEU A 220 3.92 16.40 14.45
C LEU A 220 3.99 17.46 13.34
N ASP A 221 5.16 17.73 12.78
CA ASP A 221 5.32 18.76 11.74
C ASP A 221 4.75 18.24 10.41
N TYR A 222 4.90 16.94 10.13
CA TYR A 222 4.20 16.29 9.02
C TYR A 222 2.66 16.38 9.20
N LEU A 223 2.15 16.08 10.40
CA LEU A 223 0.71 16.16 10.70
C LEU A 223 0.16 17.58 10.55
N LYS A 224 0.90 18.58 11.03
CA LYS A 224 0.53 20.01 10.86
C LYS A 224 0.50 20.40 9.39
N ALA A 225 1.51 19.98 8.60
CA ALA A 225 1.56 20.21 7.15
C ALA A 225 0.38 19.57 6.39
N LYS A 226 -0.13 18.44 6.90
CA LYS A 226 -1.38 17.80 6.43
C LYS A 226 -2.66 18.44 6.97
N ASN A 227 -2.57 19.52 7.74
CA ASN A 227 -3.70 20.22 8.36
C ASN A 227 -4.51 19.35 9.34
N VAL A 228 -3.86 18.44 10.06
CA VAL A 228 -4.47 17.67 11.16
C VAL A 228 -4.59 18.59 12.38
N LYS A 229 -5.79 19.03 12.69
CA LYS A 229 -6.07 20.00 13.76
C LYS A 229 -5.72 19.49 15.17
N GLU A 230 -5.74 18.19 15.33
CA GLU A 230 -5.43 17.48 16.57
C GLU A 230 -3.93 17.41 16.87
N ALA A 231 -3.07 17.70 15.90
CA ALA A 231 -1.61 17.63 16.01
C ALA A 231 -0.98 18.85 16.71
N LYS A 232 -1.63 19.38 17.75
CA LYS A 232 -1.09 20.47 18.57
C LYS A 232 0.09 19.98 19.42
N ASP A 233 -0.10 18.84 20.07
CA ASP A 233 0.84 18.13 20.91
C ASP A 233 0.46 16.63 20.96
N TYR A 234 1.35 15.78 21.46
CA TYR A 234 1.11 14.32 21.52
C TYR A 234 -0.07 13.96 22.43
N ARG A 235 -0.23 14.64 23.57
CA ARG A 235 -1.32 14.36 24.50
C ARG A 235 -2.68 14.58 23.82
N THR A 236 -2.85 15.72 23.18
CA THR A 236 -4.08 16.06 22.43
C THR A 236 -4.32 15.06 21.31
N LEU A 237 -3.28 14.74 20.52
CA LEU A 237 -3.35 13.81 19.40
C LEU A 237 -3.83 12.42 19.85
N PHE A 238 -3.16 11.82 20.83
CA PHE A 238 -3.50 10.47 21.29
C PHE A 238 -4.82 10.41 22.06
N THR A 239 -5.19 11.47 22.80
CA THR A 239 -6.54 11.57 23.41
C THR A 239 -7.64 11.53 22.33
N LYS A 240 -7.46 12.24 21.22
CA LYS A 240 -8.43 12.24 20.12
C LYS A 240 -8.42 10.94 19.32
N LEU A 241 -7.26 10.32 19.13
CA LEU A 241 -7.16 8.97 18.57
C LEU A 241 -7.92 7.95 19.41
N ALA A 242 -7.76 7.97 20.74
CA ALA A 242 -8.48 7.07 21.65
C ALA A 242 -9.99 7.17 21.50
N VAL A 243 -10.52 8.38 21.36
CA VAL A 243 -11.96 8.59 21.09
C VAL A 243 -12.39 7.96 19.77
N LYS A 244 -11.55 8.05 18.71
CA LYS A 244 -11.84 7.40 17.43
C LYS A 244 -11.80 5.88 17.54
N MET A 245 -10.83 5.31 18.25
CA MET A 245 -10.68 3.85 18.41
C MET A 245 -11.87 3.21 19.10
N ASN A 246 -12.54 3.91 20.03
CA ASN A 246 -13.75 3.40 20.68
C ASN A 246 -14.93 3.17 19.71
N ASN A 247 -14.95 3.87 18.57
CA ASN A 247 -16.04 3.80 17.59
C ASN A 247 -15.70 2.95 16.36
N VAL A 248 -14.56 2.27 16.34
CA VAL A 248 -14.14 1.41 15.21
C VAL A 248 -14.96 0.12 15.20
N SER A 249 -15.43 -0.28 14.02
CA SER A 249 -16.19 -1.52 13.82
C SER A 249 -15.25 -2.72 13.65
N ASP A 250 -15.38 -3.73 14.51
CA ASP A 250 -14.62 -4.98 14.40
C ASP A 250 -14.98 -5.76 13.13
N GLU A 251 -16.24 -5.69 12.70
CA GLU A 251 -16.67 -6.30 11.44
C GLU A 251 -15.98 -5.65 10.23
N ASN A 252 -15.89 -4.32 10.21
CA ASN A 252 -15.16 -3.60 9.16
C ASN A 252 -13.66 -3.93 9.20
N LEU A 253 -13.07 -4.01 10.40
CA LEU A 253 -11.67 -4.44 10.55
C LEU A 253 -11.47 -5.85 9.97
N LYS A 254 -12.35 -6.80 10.29
CA LYS A 254 -12.30 -8.17 9.79
C LYS A 254 -12.34 -8.21 8.27
N ASN A 255 -13.30 -7.52 7.68
CA ASN A 255 -13.50 -7.49 6.23
C ASN A 255 -12.31 -6.85 5.49
N ASP A 256 -11.74 -5.77 6.03
CA ASP A 256 -10.59 -5.08 5.43
C ASP A 256 -9.27 -5.85 5.59
N LEU A 257 -9.11 -6.61 6.67
CA LEU A 257 -7.83 -7.25 7.01
C LEU A 257 -7.73 -8.70 6.55
N SER A 258 -8.84 -9.47 6.59
CA SER A 258 -8.79 -10.89 6.27
C SER A 258 -8.11 -11.23 4.94
N PRO A 259 -8.34 -10.51 3.84
CA PRO A 259 -7.68 -10.82 2.56
C PRO A 259 -6.19 -10.45 2.52
N LEU A 260 -5.68 -9.77 3.55
CA LEU A 260 -4.29 -9.29 3.62
C LEU A 260 -3.38 -10.21 4.44
N PHE A 261 -3.90 -11.31 4.96
CA PHE A 261 -3.14 -12.29 5.72
C PHE A 261 -3.28 -13.69 5.12
N LEU A 262 -2.19 -14.44 5.15
CA LEU A 262 -2.18 -15.82 4.67
C LEU A 262 -2.95 -16.76 5.62
N ASP A 263 -2.91 -16.48 6.91
CA ASP A 263 -3.65 -17.22 7.93
C ASP A 263 -4.81 -16.36 8.48
N PRO A 264 -6.07 -16.67 8.13
CA PRO A 264 -7.24 -15.91 8.60
C PRO A 264 -7.44 -16.01 10.12
N ARG A 265 -6.87 -17.03 10.79
CA ARG A 265 -6.93 -17.18 12.25
C ARG A 265 -6.16 -16.05 12.95
N TYR A 266 -5.10 -15.55 12.33
CA TYR A 266 -4.35 -14.42 12.85
C TYR A 266 -5.26 -13.18 13.04
N VAL A 267 -6.06 -12.85 12.04
CA VAL A 267 -6.99 -11.71 12.10
C VAL A 267 -8.03 -11.90 13.21
N THR A 268 -8.57 -13.11 13.36
CA THR A 268 -9.52 -13.44 14.44
C THR A 268 -8.92 -13.23 15.83
N ASN A 269 -7.70 -13.72 16.05
CA ASN A 269 -6.98 -13.55 17.31
C ASN A 269 -6.61 -12.08 17.57
N TRP A 270 -6.19 -11.36 16.53
CA TRP A 270 -5.87 -9.94 16.63
C TRP A 270 -7.10 -9.12 17.02
N LEU A 271 -8.26 -9.38 16.39
CA LEU A 271 -9.53 -8.71 16.67
C LEU A 271 -9.98 -8.89 18.14
N ALA A 272 -9.70 -10.02 18.74
CA ALA A 272 -10.05 -10.28 20.15
C ALA A 272 -9.25 -9.37 21.13
N ASN A 273 -8.13 -8.80 20.72
CA ASN A 273 -7.18 -8.14 21.63
C ASN A 273 -6.77 -6.71 21.21
N TRP A 274 -7.09 -6.26 20.01
CA TRP A 274 -6.51 -5.02 19.46
C TRP A 274 -6.84 -3.77 20.26
N ARG A 275 -8.09 -3.64 20.81
CA ARG A 275 -8.47 -2.47 21.61
C ARG A 275 -7.70 -2.41 22.92
N ASP A 276 -7.63 -3.49 23.63
CA ASP A 276 -6.86 -3.56 24.88
C ASP A 276 -5.38 -3.30 24.63
N THR A 277 -4.86 -3.77 23.50
CA THR A 277 -3.48 -3.49 23.06
C THR A 277 -3.29 -2.01 22.80
N PHE A 278 -4.20 -1.36 22.05
CA PHE A 278 -4.14 0.07 21.78
C PHE A 278 -4.10 0.91 23.05
N PHE A 279 -4.93 0.59 24.06
CA PHE A 279 -5.00 1.36 25.30
C PHE A 279 -3.87 1.07 26.30
N ARG A 280 -3.10 0.00 26.06
CA ARG A 280 -1.89 -0.33 26.87
C ARG A 280 -0.61 0.26 26.31
N LEU A 281 -0.54 0.50 25.02
CA LEU A 281 0.61 1.10 24.32
C LEU A 281 0.62 2.62 24.45
#